data_9ed9f9effc16e0d637dcfa9a38bd1038
#
_entry.id   9ed9f9effc16e0d637dcfa9a38bd1038
#
_cell.length_a   1.000
_cell.length_b   1.000
_cell.length_c   1.000
_cell.angle_alpha   90.00
_cell.angle_beta   90.00
_cell.angle_gamma   90.00
#
_symmetry.space_group_name_H-M   'P 1'
#
loop_
_entity.id
_entity.type
_entity.pdbx_description
1 polymer ?
#
loop_
_entity_poly.entity_id
_entity_poly.type
_entity_poly.pdbx_seq_one_letter_code
_entity_poly.pdbx_strand_id
1 'polypeptide(L)'
;YDTDLTPFRSLNKVRDALGLVYAFGYDSVAAVIGHDAGSPLAAWCAVTRPDVFKAVAMMSAPFSGTPSLPSGYANESRSANLNRSPSVYDDLAVLARPRKHYQRYYQTPNANEDMWHATQGLSNFIRAYYHHKSADWRENVPYRLAGRTAEEWAKMPTYYIMDLNMNMAETVAEHMPSAVEISRNSWLPDDALSVYTTEYGRTGFQGGLNGYRMGASGIGRAEIELYAGKTIDQPSMFISGASDWGTYQSPGSFERMQERACTNMQSVHLVEGAGHWVQQEQSVETSRLLLEFLDGLS
;
A
#
# COMPACT_ATOMS: atom_id res chain seq x y z
N TYR A 1 -7.09 13.69 14.70
CA TYR A 1 -6.78 12.33 15.21
C TYR A 1 -8.00 11.61 15.79
N ASP A 2 -8.85 12.29 16.55
CA ASP A 2 -10.01 11.69 17.24
C ASP A 2 -11.23 11.43 16.35
N THR A 3 -11.02 11.29 15.05
CA THR A 3 -12.06 11.01 14.06
C THR A 3 -12.58 9.57 14.21
N ASP A 4 -13.89 9.38 14.01
CA ASP A 4 -14.51 8.06 13.87
C ASP A 4 -13.84 7.30 12.71
N LEU A 5 -13.38 6.08 13.00
CA LEU A 5 -12.72 5.21 12.02
C LEU A 5 -13.72 4.36 11.19
N THR A 6 -14.98 4.32 11.58
CA THR A 6 -16.01 3.52 10.90
C THR A 6 -16.08 3.78 9.38
N PRO A 7 -16.02 5.04 8.88
CA PRO A 7 -16.02 5.32 7.44
C PRO A 7 -14.85 4.69 6.69
N PHE A 8 -13.72 4.46 7.36
CA PHE A 8 -12.48 3.93 6.73
C PHE A 8 -12.44 2.40 6.63
N ARG A 9 -13.49 1.68 7.03
CA ARG A 9 -13.61 0.21 6.87
C ARG A 9 -13.51 -0.18 5.39
N SER A 10 -12.91 -1.34 5.12
CA SER A 10 -12.71 -1.82 3.75
C SER A 10 -14.02 -1.90 2.96
N LEU A 11 -15.10 -2.43 3.56
CA LEU A 11 -16.38 -2.52 2.86
C LEU A 11 -17.08 -1.16 2.68
N ASN A 12 -16.83 -0.17 3.53
CA ASN A 12 -17.31 1.19 3.27
C ASN A 12 -16.62 1.82 2.07
N LYS A 13 -15.29 1.63 1.94
CA LYS A 13 -14.55 2.08 0.75
C LYS A 13 -15.01 1.37 -0.54
N VAL A 14 -15.37 0.08 -0.46
CA VAL A 14 -16.02 -0.62 -1.58
C VAL A 14 -17.35 0.02 -1.92
N ARG A 15 -18.17 0.37 -0.91
CA ARG A 15 -19.43 1.08 -1.14
C ARG A 15 -19.24 2.43 -1.80
N ASP A 16 -18.19 3.17 -1.44
CA ASP A 16 -17.85 4.44 -2.08
C ASP A 16 -17.48 4.23 -3.56
N ALA A 17 -16.69 3.19 -3.87
CA ALA A 17 -16.37 2.81 -5.25
C ALA A 17 -17.64 2.42 -6.05
N LEU A 18 -18.56 1.66 -5.45
CA LEU A 18 -19.86 1.34 -6.05
C LEU A 18 -20.69 2.61 -6.30
N GLY A 19 -20.74 3.49 -5.31
CA GLY A 19 -21.45 4.77 -5.43
C GLY A 19 -20.93 5.61 -6.59
N LEU A 20 -19.62 5.60 -6.83
CA LEU A 20 -19.01 6.28 -7.95
C LEU A 20 -19.44 5.66 -9.31
N VAL A 21 -19.42 4.32 -9.42
CA VAL A 21 -19.89 3.61 -10.65
C VAL A 21 -21.33 4.02 -10.98
N TYR A 22 -22.21 3.98 -9.98
CA TYR A 22 -23.62 4.32 -10.18
C TYR A 22 -23.85 5.82 -10.43
N ALA A 23 -23.04 6.70 -9.82
CA ALA A 23 -23.11 8.13 -10.06
C ALA A 23 -22.75 8.50 -11.50
N PHE A 24 -21.92 7.70 -12.17
CA PHE A 24 -21.63 7.82 -13.60
C PHE A 24 -22.67 7.15 -14.50
N GLY A 25 -23.73 6.55 -13.94
CA GLY A 25 -24.81 5.92 -14.68
C GLY A 25 -24.48 4.51 -15.21
N TYR A 26 -23.47 3.84 -14.64
CA TYR A 26 -23.08 2.49 -15.04
C TYR A 26 -23.57 1.45 -14.03
N ASP A 27 -23.96 0.28 -14.51
CA ASP A 27 -24.28 -0.89 -13.68
C ASP A 27 -23.04 -1.76 -13.42
N SER A 28 -22.02 -1.65 -14.26
CA SER A 28 -20.75 -2.36 -14.13
C SER A 28 -19.63 -1.59 -14.85
N VAL A 29 -18.39 -1.95 -14.53
CA VAL A 29 -17.16 -1.43 -15.15
C VAL A 29 -16.30 -2.59 -15.64
N ALA A 30 -15.54 -2.36 -16.74
CA ALA A 30 -14.65 -3.35 -17.33
C ALA A 30 -13.59 -3.80 -16.31
N ALA A 31 -13.00 -2.85 -15.58
CA ALA A 31 -12.00 -3.16 -14.54
C ALA A 31 -12.03 -2.12 -13.42
N VAL A 32 -11.54 -2.54 -12.25
CA VAL A 32 -11.12 -1.64 -11.16
C VAL A 32 -9.61 -1.68 -11.03
N ILE A 33 -8.99 -0.50 -10.94
CA ILE A 33 -7.54 -0.35 -10.89
C ILE A 33 -7.18 0.37 -9.59
N GLY A 34 -6.21 -0.15 -8.83
CA GLY A 34 -5.79 0.46 -7.57
C GLY A 34 -4.30 0.39 -7.36
N HIS A 35 -3.71 1.49 -6.85
CA HIS A 35 -2.29 1.60 -6.53
C HIS A 35 -2.08 1.75 -5.03
N ASP A 36 -1.03 1.14 -4.49
CA ASP A 36 -0.65 1.15 -3.07
C ASP A 36 -1.84 0.76 -2.17
N ALA A 37 -2.32 1.63 -1.29
CA ALA A 37 -3.52 1.38 -0.47
C ALA A 37 -4.80 1.14 -1.29
N GLY A 38 -4.85 1.64 -2.53
CA GLY A 38 -5.91 1.36 -3.50
C GLY A 38 -5.86 -0.04 -4.09
N SER A 39 -4.71 -0.71 -4.10
CA SER A 39 -4.57 -2.07 -4.64
C SER A 39 -5.40 -3.10 -3.85
N PRO A 40 -5.27 -3.24 -2.52
CA PRO A 40 -6.15 -4.11 -1.77
C PRO A 40 -7.61 -3.65 -1.79
N LEU A 41 -7.90 -2.36 -1.95
CA LEU A 41 -9.27 -1.89 -2.12
C LEU A 41 -9.87 -2.38 -3.45
N ALA A 42 -9.13 -2.28 -4.56
CA ALA A 42 -9.55 -2.82 -5.86
C ALA A 42 -9.79 -4.33 -5.78
N ALA A 43 -8.90 -5.06 -5.10
CA ALA A 43 -9.09 -6.48 -4.84
C ALA A 43 -10.38 -6.76 -4.04
N TRP A 44 -10.68 -5.98 -2.99
CA TRP A 44 -11.93 -6.12 -2.23
C TRP A 44 -13.17 -5.76 -3.06
N CYS A 45 -13.08 -4.81 -3.98
CA CYS A 45 -14.16 -4.55 -4.95
C CYS A 45 -14.45 -5.79 -5.79
N ALA A 46 -13.41 -6.42 -6.33
CA ALA A 46 -13.54 -7.64 -7.15
C ALA A 46 -14.09 -8.82 -6.33
N VAL A 47 -13.58 -9.05 -5.11
CA VAL A 47 -14.08 -10.14 -4.22
C VAL A 47 -15.55 -9.97 -3.85
N THR A 48 -15.98 -8.74 -3.55
CA THR A 48 -17.31 -8.51 -2.95
C THR A 48 -18.38 -8.26 -4.01
N ARG A 49 -18.02 -7.67 -5.15
CA ARG A 49 -18.94 -7.31 -6.22
C ARG A 49 -18.42 -7.70 -7.62
N PRO A 50 -18.23 -9.01 -7.87
CA PRO A 50 -17.82 -9.52 -9.19
C PRO A 50 -18.84 -9.23 -10.31
N ASP A 51 -20.08 -8.97 -9.90
CA ASP A 51 -21.16 -8.53 -10.79
C ASP A 51 -20.95 -7.11 -11.35
N VAL A 52 -20.26 -6.26 -10.61
CA VAL A 52 -19.97 -4.85 -10.98
C VAL A 52 -18.56 -4.69 -11.53
N PHE A 53 -17.56 -5.21 -10.84
CA PHE A 53 -16.14 -5.09 -11.20
C PHE A 53 -15.69 -6.34 -11.97
N LYS A 54 -15.64 -6.23 -13.30
CA LYS A 54 -15.46 -7.40 -14.19
C LYS A 54 -14.02 -7.91 -14.27
N ALA A 55 -13.05 -7.04 -13.97
CA ALA A 55 -11.63 -7.37 -13.87
C ALA A 55 -10.95 -6.48 -12.83
N VAL A 56 -9.73 -6.82 -12.44
CA VAL A 56 -8.94 -6.03 -11.47
C VAL A 56 -7.49 -5.90 -11.87
N ALA A 57 -6.96 -4.67 -11.81
CA ALA A 57 -5.53 -4.41 -11.87
C ALA A 57 -5.04 -3.88 -10.52
N MET A 58 -4.13 -4.61 -9.91
CA MET A 58 -3.50 -4.28 -8.64
C MET A 58 -2.10 -3.71 -8.89
N MET A 59 -1.74 -2.62 -8.21
CA MET A 59 -0.45 -1.98 -8.44
C MET A 59 0.31 -1.77 -7.14
N SER A 60 1.61 -2.09 -7.14
CA SER A 60 2.60 -1.88 -6.07
C SER A 60 2.37 -2.69 -4.78
N ALA A 61 1.14 -2.96 -4.36
CA ALA A 61 0.84 -3.71 -3.15
C ALA A 61 0.08 -5.00 -3.47
N PRO A 62 0.70 -6.19 -3.33
CA PRO A 62 0.04 -7.46 -3.59
C PRO A 62 -1.10 -7.74 -2.62
N PHE A 63 -2.22 -8.23 -3.14
CA PHE A 63 -3.34 -8.71 -2.32
C PHE A 63 -3.12 -10.15 -1.90
N SER A 64 -2.83 -10.40 -0.64
CA SER A 64 -2.54 -11.76 -0.14
C SER A 64 -3.77 -12.67 0.02
N GLY A 65 -4.94 -12.22 -0.42
CA GLY A 65 -6.20 -12.96 -0.33
C GLY A 65 -7.08 -12.54 0.84
N THR A 66 -8.27 -13.13 0.87
CA THR A 66 -9.22 -13.01 1.98
C THR A 66 -8.74 -13.80 3.20
N PRO A 67 -9.32 -13.61 4.40
CA PRO A 67 -9.03 -14.46 5.55
C PRO A 67 -9.17 -15.94 5.22
N SER A 68 -8.35 -16.78 5.83
CA SER A 68 -8.49 -18.24 5.72
C SER A 68 -9.77 -18.70 6.41
N LEU A 69 -10.42 -19.72 5.85
CA LEU A 69 -11.49 -20.41 6.56
C LEU A 69 -10.92 -20.97 7.88
N PRO A 70 -11.68 -20.90 8.99
CA PRO A 70 -11.27 -21.55 10.23
C PRO A 70 -11.05 -23.04 9.97
N SER A 71 -9.86 -23.56 10.25
CA SER A 71 -9.58 -24.97 10.17
C SER A 71 -10.24 -25.69 11.35
N GLY A 72 -11.40 -26.30 11.10
CA GLY A 72 -12.11 -27.17 12.03
C GLY A 72 -13.02 -26.44 13.03
N TYR A 73 -14.17 -27.07 13.32
CA TYR A 73 -15.00 -26.76 14.47
C TYR A 73 -14.41 -27.33 15.78
N ALA A 74 -13.08 -27.43 15.88
CA ALA A 74 -12.45 -27.82 17.13
C ALA A 74 -12.66 -26.71 18.13
N ASN A 75 -13.30 -27.06 19.25
CA ASN A 75 -13.46 -26.29 20.49
C ASN A 75 -12.09 -25.86 21.07
N GLU A 76 -11.29 -25.13 20.33
CA GLU A 76 -10.24 -24.36 20.93
C GLU A 76 -10.92 -23.10 21.47
N SER A 77 -11.28 -23.18 22.73
CA SER A 77 -11.48 -22.01 23.57
C SER A 77 -10.39 -21.02 23.17
N ARG A 78 -10.76 -19.89 22.55
CA ARG A 78 -9.92 -18.71 22.47
C ARG A 78 -9.68 -18.25 23.91
N SER A 79 -8.91 -19.01 24.67
CA SER A 79 -8.28 -18.48 25.86
C SER A 79 -7.46 -17.31 25.37
N ALA A 80 -7.88 -16.12 25.74
CA ALA A 80 -7.10 -14.93 25.62
C ALA A 80 -5.76 -15.27 26.30
N ASN A 81 -4.77 -15.68 25.51
CA ASN A 81 -3.42 -15.86 25.99
C ASN A 81 -2.94 -14.47 26.38
N LEU A 82 -3.05 -14.20 27.70
CA LEU A 82 -2.53 -13.00 28.37
C LEU A 82 -0.99 -12.92 28.25
N ASN A 83 -0.33 -13.98 27.80
CA ASN A 83 1.05 -14.01 27.36
C ASN A 83 1.12 -13.64 25.87
N ARG A 84 1.05 -12.35 25.58
CA ARG A 84 1.34 -11.83 24.26
C ARG A 84 2.80 -12.12 23.96
N SER A 85 3.07 -13.13 23.12
CA SER A 85 4.43 -13.30 22.58
C SER A 85 4.87 -11.98 21.94
N PRO A 86 6.13 -11.55 22.09
CA PRO A 86 6.63 -10.34 21.44
C PRO A 86 6.22 -10.37 19.97
N SER A 87 5.71 -9.26 19.48
CA SER A 87 5.39 -9.15 18.07
C SER A 87 6.65 -8.75 17.31
N VAL A 88 6.75 -9.07 16.04
CA VAL A 88 7.86 -8.60 15.18
C VAL A 88 8.07 -7.09 15.27
N TYR A 89 7.02 -6.32 15.61
CA TYR A 89 7.11 -4.89 15.84
C TYR A 89 7.85 -4.53 17.14
N ASP A 90 7.69 -5.36 18.18
CA ASP A 90 8.40 -5.18 19.45
C ASP A 90 9.87 -5.61 19.30
N ASP A 91 10.11 -6.69 18.53
CA ASP A 91 11.44 -7.19 18.20
C ASP A 91 12.27 -6.15 17.41
N LEU A 92 11.63 -5.38 16.51
CA LEU A 92 12.30 -4.28 15.80
C LEU A 92 12.89 -3.24 16.75
N ALA A 93 12.21 -2.93 17.86
CA ALA A 93 12.62 -1.90 18.80
C ALA A 93 13.85 -2.30 19.63
N VAL A 94 14.14 -3.59 19.74
CA VAL A 94 15.27 -4.13 20.52
C VAL A 94 16.46 -4.58 19.68
N LEU A 95 16.42 -4.37 18.36
CA LEU A 95 17.57 -4.59 17.50
C LEU A 95 18.78 -3.75 17.92
N ALA A 96 19.99 -4.14 17.55
CA ALA A 96 21.21 -3.35 17.77
C ALA A 96 21.12 -1.92 17.23
N ARG A 97 20.44 -1.72 16.09
CA ARG A 97 19.92 -0.42 15.60
C ARG A 97 18.40 -0.45 15.80
N PRO A 98 17.86 0.18 16.85
CA PRO A 98 16.45 0.13 17.17
C PRO A 98 15.58 0.72 16.06
N ARG A 99 14.52 -0.01 15.66
CA ARG A 99 13.69 0.32 14.52
C ARG A 99 12.20 0.28 14.88
N LYS A 100 11.39 0.89 14.02
CA LYS A 100 9.93 0.79 14.06
C LYS A 100 9.37 0.66 12.63
N HIS A 101 8.29 -0.06 12.48
CA HIS A 101 7.60 -0.17 11.20
C HIS A 101 6.80 1.12 10.92
N TYR A 102 6.88 1.67 9.70
CA TYR A 102 6.20 2.91 9.32
C TYR A 102 4.69 2.90 9.60
N GLN A 103 4.01 1.76 9.42
CA GLN A 103 2.59 1.65 9.70
C GLN A 103 2.26 1.86 11.18
N ARG A 104 3.16 1.50 12.11
CA ARG A 104 3.01 1.81 13.54
C ARG A 104 3.18 3.29 13.82
N TYR A 105 4.16 3.92 13.16
CA TYR A 105 4.32 5.36 13.24
C TYR A 105 3.09 6.11 12.70
N TYR A 106 2.54 5.70 11.55
CA TYR A 106 1.35 6.33 10.95
C TYR A 106 0.07 6.20 11.79
N GLN A 107 0.05 5.32 12.78
CA GLN A 107 -1.04 5.17 13.74
C GLN A 107 -0.92 6.14 14.93
N THR A 108 0.21 6.83 15.09
CA THR A 108 0.44 7.73 16.21
C THR A 108 -0.28 9.08 16.03
N PRO A 109 -0.62 9.78 17.12
CA PRO A 109 -1.23 11.11 17.04
C PRO A 109 -0.37 12.15 16.33
N ASN A 110 0.94 12.03 16.41
CA ASN A 110 1.90 13.04 15.91
C ASN A 110 2.16 12.92 14.41
N ALA A 111 1.90 11.74 13.79
CA ALA A 111 2.31 11.47 12.41
C ALA A 111 1.80 12.51 11.40
N ASN A 112 0.58 13.01 11.59
CA ASN A 112 0.03 14.07 10.74
C ASN A 112 0.83 15.36 10.86
N GLU A 113 1.03 15.83 12.09
CA GLU A 113 1.73 17.09 12.37
C GLU A 113 3.20 17.04 11.92
N ASP A 114 3.89 15.95 12.22
CA ASP A 114 5.29 15.74 11.85
C ASP A 114 5.52 15.86 10.32
N MET A 115 4.57 15.35 9.52
CA MET A 115 4.66 15.40 8.06
C MET A 115 4.11 16.69 7.46
N TRP A 116 2.99 17.18 7.99
CA TRP A 116 2.33 18.39 7.49
C TRP A 116 3.15 19.64 7.77
N HIS A 117 3.74 19.70 8.95
CA HIS A 117 4.60 20.79 9.40
C HIS A 117 6.07 20.38 9.48
N ALA A 118 6.51 19.56 8.51
CA ALA A 118 7.89 19.10 8.41
C ALA A 118 8.88 20.28 8.47
N THR A 119 9.95 20.14 9.25
CA THR A 119 10.94 21.22 9.50
C THR A 119 11.63 21.70 8.22
N GLN A 120 11.80 20.79 7.22
CA GLN A 120 12.32 21.11 5.90
C GLN A 120 11.29 21.76 4.97
N GLY A 121 10.05 21.96 5.43
CA GLY A 121 8.91 22.42 4.66
C GLY A 121 8.21 21.30 3.90
N LEU A 122 6.90 21.44 3.71
CA LEU A 122 6.03 20.41 3.11
C LEU A 122 6.47 20.00 1.70
N SER A 123 6.89 20.95 0.86
CA SER A 123 7.35 20.68 -0.51
C SER A 123 8.61 19.78 -0.51
N ASN A 124 9.59 20.12 0.33
CA ASN A 124 10.82 19.32 0.45
C ASN A 124 10.54 17.95 1.07
N PHE A 125 9.63 17.89 2.03
CA PHE A 125 9.20 16.61 2.60
C PHE A 125 8.61 15.69 1.52
N ILE A 126 7.64 16.19 0.74
CA ILE A 126 6.99 15.40 -0.32
C ILE A 126 8.03 14.99 -1.37
N ARG A 127 8.90 15.90 -1.82
CA ARG A 127 9.95 15.58 -2.80
C ARG A 127 10.89 14.49 -2.29
N ALA A 128 11.38 14.59 -1.07
CA ALA A 128 12.25 13.59 -0.47
C ALA A 128 11.55 12.23 -0.31
N TYR A 129 10.30 12.22 0.11
CA TYR A 129 9.48 11.02 0.28
C TYR A 129 9.26 10.30 -1.05
N TYR A 130 8.92 11.05 -2.10
CA TYR A 130 8.71 10.51 -3.44
C TYR A 130 10.01 9.98 -4.03
N HIS A 131 11.10 10.75 -3.94
CA HIS A 131 12.43 10.32 -4.38
C HIS A 131 12.88 9.03 -3.68
N HIS A 132 12.80 9.00 -2.36
CA HIS A 132 13.27 7.85 -1.56
C HIS A 132 12.55 6.53 -1.90
N LYS A 133 11.30 6.59 -2.40
CA LYS A 133 10.52 5.43 -2.84
C LYS A 133 10.57 5.17 -4.35
N SER A 134 11.24 6.02 -5.12
CA SER A 134 11.34 5.89 -6.58
C SER A 134 12.54 5.05 -7.02
N ALA A 135 12.63 4.75 -8.32
CA ALA A 135 13.79 4.13 -8.93
C ALA A 135 14.99 5.11 -9.04
N ASP A 136 14.76 6.41 -8.89
CA ASP A 136 15.85 7.40 -8.87
C ASP A 136 16.75 7.24 -7.64
N TRP A 137 16.23 6.73 -6.53
CA TRP A 137 17.03 6.32 -5.39
C TRP A 137 17.59 4.91 -5.63
N ARG A 138 18.87 4.85 -6.02
CA ARG A 138 19.54 3.65 -6.54
C ARG A 138 19.66 2.49 -5.55
N GLU A 139 19.44 2.73 -4.25
CA GLU A 139 19.44 1.69 -3.23
C GLU A 139 18.11 0.91 -3.18
N ASN A 140 17.10 1.34 -3.93
CA ASN A 140 15.86 0.59 -4.11
C ASN A 140 16.10 -0.65 -5.00
N VAL A 141 16.69 -1.68 -4.40
CA VAL A 141 16.93 -2.99 -5.01
C VAL A 141 16.13 -4.04 -4.22
N PRO A 142 14.81 -4.13 -4.45
CA PRO A 142 13.95 -5.02 -3.67
C PRO A 142 14.19 -6.49 -4.02
N TYR A 143 14.00 -7.33 -3.03
CA TYR A 143 14.06 -8.78 -3.17
C TYR A 143 13.13 -9.45 -2.16
N ARG A 144 12.86 -10.72 -2.38
CA ARG A 144 12.03 -11.53 -1.50
C ARG A 144 12.71 -11.70 -0.13
N LEU A 145 12.06 -11.24 0.92
CA LEU A 145 12.52 -11.47 2.29
C LEU A 145 12.34 -12.95 2.68
N ALA A 146 13.27 -13.50 3.47
CA ALA A 146 13.25 -14.90 3.87
C ALA A 146 12.11 -15.22 4.84
N GLY A 147 11.59 -14.22 5.56
CA GLY A 147 10.50 -14.40 6.50
C GLY A 147 10.06 -13.14 7.20
N ARG A 148 9.16 -13.30 8.17
CA ARG A 148 8.59 -12.20 8.95
C ARG A 148 9.29 -12.09 10.32
N THR A 149 10.60 -11.84 10.30
CA THR A 149 11.39 -11.53 11.51
C THR A 149 11.86 -10.08 11.51
N ALA A 150 12.27 -9.57 12.66
CA ALA A 150 12.77 -8.21 12.78
C ALA A 150 14.04 -7.97 11.95
N GLU A 151 14.94 -8.96 11.92
CA GLU A 151 16.19 -8.92 11.16
C GLU A 151 15.93 -8.88 9.65
N GLU A 152 14.96 -9.68 9.17
CA GLU A 152 14.59 -9.65 7.77
C GLU A 152 13.92 -8.33 7.39
N TRP A 153 12.99 -7.85 8.20
CA TRP A 153 12.34 -6.58 7.95
C TRP A 153 13.31 -5.39 8.00
N ALA A 154 14.31 -5.43 8.90
CA ALA A 154 15.32 -4.37 8.99
C ALA A 154 16.21 -4.23 7.75
N LYS A 155 16.13 -5.16 6.78
CA LYS A 155 16.80 -5.06 5.48
C LYS A 155 16.05 -4.12 4.51
N MET A 156 14.78 -3.84 4.76
CA MET A 156 14.01 -2.86 3.97
C MET A 156 14.50 -1.43 4.22
N PRO A 157 14.31 -0.52 3.26
CA PRO A 157 14.63 0.89 3.41
C PRO A 157 13.96 1.54 4.62
N THR A 158 14.54 2.65 5.06
CA THR A 158 14.07 3.38 6.23
C THR A 158 12.67 3.97 6.08
N TYR A 159 12.18 4.20 4.86
CA TYR A 159 10.78 4.60 4.67
C TYR A 159 9.76 3.50 5.01
N TYR A 160 10.16 2.23 5.14
CA TYR A 160 9.35 1.13 5.66
C TYR A 160 9.72 0.78 7.10
N ILE A 161 11.03 0.62 7.38
CA ILE A 161 11.54 0.26 8.70
C ILE A 161 12.39 1.41 9.22
N MET A 162 11.69 2.38 9.83
CA MET A 162 12.23 3.64 10.32
C MET A 162 13.16 3.43 11.51
N ASP A 163 14.12 4.32 11.72
CA ASP A 163 14.81 4.39 13.01
C ASP A 163 13.82 4.74 14.13
N LEU A 164 13.99 4.12 15.28
CA LEU A 164 13.01 4.20 16.36
C LEU A 164 12.70 5.64 16.80
N ASN A 165 13.72 6.49 16.85
CA ASN A 165 13.62 7.86 17.36
C ASN A 165 13.35 8.92 16.28
N MET A 166 13.25 8.54 15.00
CA MET A 166 12.99 9.48 13.91
C MET A 166 11.50 9.47 13.52
N ASN A 167 10.97 10.62 13.14
CA ASN A 167 9.70 10.71 12.44
C ASN A 167 9.89 10.53 10.92
N MET A 168 8.81 10.51 10.14
CA MET A 168 8.91 10.30 8.69
C MET A 168 9.58 11.48 7.98
N ALA A 169 9.33 12.71 8.41
CA ALA A 169 9.95 13.90 7.82
C ALA A 169 11.48 13.88 8.00
N GLU A 170 11.95 13.54 9.20
CA GLU A 170 13.37 13.36 9.49
C GLU A 170 13.96 12.20 8.67
N THR A 171 13.27 11.06 8.63
CA THR A 171 13.72 9.87 7.89
C THR A 171 13.99 10.17 6.41
N VAL A 172 13.06 10.86 5.74
CA VAL A 172 13.23 11.14 4.30
C VAL A 172 14.13 12.32 4.02
N ALA A 173 14.34 13.24 4.97
CA ALA A 173 15.26 14.37 4.82
C ALA A 173 16.70 13.90 4.53
N GLU A 174 17.11 12.76 5.08
CA GLU A 174 18.43 12.15 4.83
C GLU A 174 18.60 11.67 3.37
N HIS A 175 17.50 11.54 2.63
CA HIS A 175 17.45 11.05 1.25
C HIS A 175 16.89 12.11 0.29
N MET A 176 17.05 13.38 0.63
CA MET A 176 16.66 14.48 -0.27
C MET A 176 17.51 14.42 -1.54
N PRO A 177 16.90 14.41 -2.74
CA PRO A 177 17.63 14.41 -3.98
C PRO A 177 18.46 15.69 -4.12
N SER A 178 19.62 15.58 -4.74
CA SER A 178 20.47 16.72 -5.07
C SER A 178 19.82 17.62 -6.14
N ALA A 179 20.27 18.87 -6.26
CA ALA A 179 19.78 19.79 -7.29
C ALA A 179 19.95 19.22 -8.72
N VAL A 180 20.99 18.41 -8.96
CA VAL A 180 21.22 17.75 -10.24
C VAL A 180 20.18 16.65 -10.49
N GLU A 181 19.86 15.84 -9.50
CA GLU A 181 18.81 14.81 -9.58
C GLU A 181 17.44 15.45 -9.79
N ILE A 182 17.12 16.51 -9.05
CA ILE A 182 15.87 17.27 -9.22
C ILE A 182 15.76 17.79 -10.66
N SER A 183 16.81 18.40 -11.20
CA SER A 183 16.79 18.95 -12.56
C SER A 183 16.65 17.90 -13.67
N ARG A 184 16.98 16.65 -13.39
CA ARG A 184 16.85 15.50 -14.31
C ARG A 184 15.55 14.73 -14.15
N ASN A 185 14.84 14.94 -13.05
CA ASN A 185 13.61 14.24 -12.77
C ASN A 185 12.49 14.74 -13.69
N SER A 186 11.99 13.89 -14.57
CA SER A 186 10.93 14.21 -15.54
C SER A 186 9.54 13.83 -15.08
N TRP A 187 9.41 12.96 -14.09
CA TRP A 187 8.12 12.41 -13.64
C TRP A 187 7.50 13.18 -12.45
N LEU A 188 8.31 13.97 -11.72
CA LEU A 188 7.86 14.85 -10.63
C LEU A 188 8.53 16.25 -10.76
N PRO A 189 8.26 16.99 -11.84
CA PRO A 189 8.73 18.38 -11.98
C PRO A 189 8.09 19.29 -10.94
N ASP A 190 8.60 20.51 -10.78
CA ASP A 190 8.15 21.43 -9.71
C ASP A 190 6.66 21.81 -9.80
N ASP A 191 6.11 21.91 -10.99
CA ASP A 191 4.68 22.17 -11.21
C ASP A 191 3.80 21.00 -10.73
N ALA A 192 4.18 19.75 -11.05
CA ALA A 192 3.50 18.56 -10.53
C ALA A 192 3.62 18.48 -9.00
N LEU A 193 4.82 18.71 -8.45
CA LEU A 193 5.02 18.74 -7.00
C LEU A 193 4.16 19.79 -6.31
N SER A 194 3.97 20.96 -6.96
CA SER A 194 3.18 22.06 -6.41
C SER A 194 1.72 21.69 -6.19
N VAL A 195 1.16 20.81 -7.02
CA VAL A 195 -0.21 20.27 -6.85
C VAL A 195 -0.30 19.47 -5.55
N TYR A 196 0.63 18.55 -5.32
CA TYR A 196 0.68 17.78 -4.07
C TYR A 196 0.87 18.68 -2.86
N THR A 197 1.81 19.63 -2.95
CA THR A 197 2.09 20.56 -1.85
C THR A 197 0.87 21.42 -1.50
N THR A 198 0.14 21.88 -2.52
CA THR A 198 -1.09 22.67 -2.32
C THR A 198 -2.18 21.84 -1.66
N GLU A 199 -2.44 20.64 -2.16
CA GLU A 199 -3.52 19.79 -1.63
C GLU A 199 -3.21 19.26 -0.24
N TYR A 200 -2.00 18.76 0.01
CA TYR A 200 -1.61 18.35 1.36
C TYR A 200 -1.45 19.53 2.32
N GLY A 201 -1.08 20.72 1.81
CA GLY A 201 -1.09 21.95 2.60
C GLY A 201 -2.49 22.33 3.11
N ARG A 202 -3.52 22.04 2.31
CA ARG A 202 -4.93 22.29 2.64
C ARG A 202 -5.53 21.19 3.55
N THR A 203 -5.16 19.92 3.35
CA THR A 203 -5.85 18.77 3.99
C THR A 203 -5.05 18.11 5.11
N GLY A 204 -3.73 18.29 5.14
CA GLY A 204 -2.83 17.43 5.90
C GLY A 204 -2.90 15.99 5.41
N PHE A 205 -2.37 15.07 6.21
CA PHE A 205 -2.27 13.65 5.91
C PHE A 205 -3.26 12.78 6.69
N GLN A 206 -4.01 13.37 7.65
CA GLN A 206 -4.81 12.61 8.62
C GLN A 206 -5.84 11.68 7.95
N GLY A 207 -6.44 12.08 6.83
CA GLY A 207 -7.38 11.26 6.08
C GLY A 207 -6.77 9.92 5.64
N GLY A 208 -5.56 9.96 5.05
CA GLY A 208 -4.81 8.76 4.66
C GLY A 208 -4.36 7.93 5.88
N LEU A 209 -3.88 8.60 6.93
CA LEU A 209 -3.41 7.95 8.16
C LEU A 209 -4.51 7.17 8.88
N ASN A 210 -5.77 7.60 8.78
CA ASN A 210 -6.91 6.89 9.35
C ASN A 210 -7.09 5.49 8.75
N GLY A 211 -6.64 5.25 7.51
CA GLY A 211 -6.59 3.91 6.92
C GLY A 211 -5.70 2.94 7.70
N TYR A 212 -4.52 3.41 8.14
CA TYR A 212 -3.60 2.60 8.97
C TYR A 212 -4.13 2.36 10.37
N ARG A 213 -4.75 3.38 10.98
CA ARG A 213 -5.41 3.27 12.30
C ARG A 213 -6.57 2.29 12.24
N MET A 214 -7.38 2.35 11.18
CA MET A 214 -8.48 1.44 10.93
C MET A 214 -7.99 -0.01 10.84
N GLY A 215 -6.94 -0.26 10.04
CA GLY A 215 -6.36 -1.60 9.88
C GLY A 215 -5.86 -2.23 11.19
N ALA A 216 -5.41 -1.41 12.15
CA ALA A 216 -4.93 -1.86 13.46
C ALA A 216 -6.04 -1.99 14.52
N SER A 217 -7.19 -1.35 14.32
CA SER A 217 -8.27 -1.25 15.33
C SER A 217 -9.06 -2.53 15.51
N GLY A 218 -9.06 -3.41 14.52
CA GLY A 218 -9.94 -4.58 14.47
C GLY A 218 -11.40 -4.28 14.11
N ILE A 219 -11.78 -2.99 13.97
CA ILE A 219 -13.12 -2.58 13.54
C ILE A 219 -13.38 -3.15 12.13
N GLY A 220 -14.55 -3.71 11.89
CA GLY A 220 -14.92 -4.30 10.59
C GLY A 220 -14.30 -5.66 10.28
N ARG A 221 -13.52 -6.25 11.21
CA ARG A 221 -12.92 -7.57 11.00
C ARG A 221 -13.97 -8.66 10.75
N ALA A 222 -15.05 -8.67 11.51
CA ALA A 222 -16.13 -9.64 11.34
C ALA A 222 -16.80 -9.54 9.95
N GLU A 223 -16.87 -8.34 9.38
CA GLU A 223 -17.41 -8.12 8.04
C GLU A 223 -16.52 -8.76 6.97
N ILE A 224 -15.20 -8.65 7.12
CA ILE A 224 -14.22 -9.25 6.22
C ILE A 224 -14.20 -10.77 6.35
N GLU A 225 -14.40 -11.30 7.55
CA GLU A 225 -14.47 -12.74 7.83
C GLU A 225 -15.65 -13.43 7.10
N LEU A 226 -16.71 -12.71 6.72
CA LEU A 226 -17.78 -13.23 5.86
C LEU A 226 -17.29 -13.68 4.48
N TYR A 227 -16.16 -13.15 4.04
CA TYR A 227 -15.54 -13.49 2.76
C TYR A 227 -14.37 -14.49 2.90
N ALA A 228 -14.22 -15.10 4.06
CA ALA A 228 -13.14 -16.05 4.29
C ALA A 228 -13.14 -17.16 3.21
N GLY A 229 -11.98 -17.45 2.65
CA GLY A 229 -11.79 -18.43 1.59
C GLY A 229 -12.28 -18.02 0.19
N LYS A 230 -12.83 -16.81 0.03
CA LYS A 230 -13.17 -16.29 -1.29
C LYS A 230 -11.91 -15.92 -2.08
N THR A 231 -11.96 -16.15 -3.38
CA THR A 231 -10.92 -15.82 -4.37
C THR A 231 -11.40 -14.70 -5.30
N ILE A 232 -10.48 -14.15 -6.06
CA ILE A 232 -10.76 -13.28 -7.21
C ILE A 232 -10.69 -14.19 -8.43
N ASP A 233 -11.84 -14.46 -9.06
CA ASP A 233 -11.95 -15.36 -10.20
C ASP A 233 -12.03 -14.60 -11.54
N GLN A 234 -12.19 -13.28 -11.47
CA GLN A 234 -12.17 -12.41 -12.65
C GLN A 234 -10.74 -12.28 -13.20
N PRO A 235 -10.59 -11.87 -14.48
CA PRO A 235 -9.28 -11.49 -15.01
C PRO A 235 -8.59 -10.50 -14.11
N SER A 236 -7.36 -10.83 -13.75
CA SER A 236 -6.55 -10.07 -12.80
C SER A 236 -5.18 -9.80 -13.39
N MET A 237 -4.63 -8.61 -13.11
CA MET A 237 -3.23 -8.32 -13.39
C MET A 237 -2.56 -7.65 -12.18
N PHE A 238 -1.24 -7.71 -12.17
CA PHE A 238 -0.42 -6.99 -11.20
C PHE A 238 0.67 -6.21 -11.91
N ILE A 239 0.84 -4.93 -11.54
CA ILE A 239 1.92 -4.05 -12.01
C ILE A 239 2.63 -3.45 -10.82
N SER A 240 3.96 -3.49 -10.82
CA SER A 240 4.80 -2.77 -9.84
C SER A 240 6.07 -2.28 -10.52
N GLY A 241 6.72 -1.29 -9.95
CA GLY A 241 8.08 -0.97 -10.37
C GLY A 241 9.05 -2.08 -9.96
N ALA A 242 10.07 -2.35 -10.79
CA ALA A 242 11.11 -3.31 -10.46
C ALA A 242 11.92 -2.89 -9.22
N SER A 243 11.94 -1.59 -8.92
CA SER A 243 12.57 -1.00 -7.74
C SER A 243 11.60 -0.75 -6.58
N ASP A 244 10.38 -1.29 -6.61
CA ASP A 244 9.39 -1.08 -5.53
C ASP A 244 9.43 -2.17 -4.46
N TRP A 245 9.90 -1.82 -3.27
CA TRP A 245 9.80 -2.69 -2.10
C TRP A 245 8.37 -3.01 -1.67
N GLY A 246 7.36 -2.26 -2.15
CA GLY A 246 5.95 -2.54 -1.92
C GLY A 246 5.56 -3.96 -2.32
N THR A 247 6.17 -4.49 -3.37
CA THR A 247 5.98 -5.87 -3.86
C THR A 247 6.35 -6.93 -2.81
N TYR A 248 7.40 -6.68 -2.02
CA TYR A 248 7.99 -7.67 -1.10
C TYR A 248 7.89 -7.29 0.38
N GLN A 249 7.33 -6.13 0.74
CA GLN A 249 7.22 -5.65 2.12
C GLN A 249 6.47 -6.62 3.06
N SER A 250 5.59 -7.44 2.49
CA SER A 250 4.85 -8.47 3.21
C SER A 250 5.26 -9.85 2.72
N PRO A 251 6.15 -10.55 3.42
CA PRO A 251 6.69 -11.83 2.97
C PRO A 251 5.62 -12.84 2.56
N GLY A 252 5.75 -13.39 1.36
CA GLY A 252 4.84 -14.38 0.77
C GLY A 252 3.53 -13.80 0.22
N SER A 253 3.27 -12.48 0.31
CA SER A 253 2.02 -11.89 -0.21
C SER A 253 1.99 -11.87 -1.74
N PHE A 254 3.12 -11.58 -2.38
CA PHE A 254 3.25 -11.55 -3.83
C PHE A 254 3.00 -12.93 -4.46
N GLU A 255 3.50 -13.98 -3.84
CA GLU A 255 3.28 -15.36 -4.26
C GLU A 255 1.82 -15.79 -4.03
N ARG A 256 1.30 -15.54 -2.81
CA ARG A 256 -0.10 -15.89 -2.51
C ARG A 256 -1.11 -15.21 -3.40
N MET A 257 -0.84 -13.96 -3.82
CA MET A 257 -1.68 -13.27 -4.79
C MET A 257 -1.84 -14.08 -6.08
N GLN A 258 -0.71 -14.56 -6.62
CA GLN A 258 -0.65 -15.27 -7.89
C GLN A 258 -1.13 -16.73 -7.79
N GLU A 259 -0.81 -17.41 -6.70
CA GLU A 259 -1.04 -18.85 -6.56
C GLU A 259 -2.41 -19.19 -5.94
N ARG A 260 -3.01 -18.25 -5.19
CA ARG A 260 -4.19 -18.55 -4.37
C ARG A 260 -5.27 -17.49 -4.38
N ALA A 261 -4.89 -16.19 -4.29
CA ALA A 261 -5.89 -15.15 -4.14
C ALA A 261 -6.60 -14.82 -5.46
N CYS A 262 -5.87 -14.89 -6.59
CA CYS A 262 -6.39 -14.66 -7.93
C CYS A 262 -6.32 -15.95 -8.73
N THR A 263 -7.46 -16.58 -9.01
CA THR A 263 -7.53 -17.84 -9.78
C THR A 263 -7.37 -17.64 -11.28
N ASN A 264 -7.48 -16.39 -11.73
CA ASN A 264 -7.38 -16.00 -13.15
C ASN A 264 -6.39 -14.85 -13.34
N MET A 265 -5.15 -15.02 -12.81
CA MET A 265 -4.08 -14.05 -13.00
C MET A 265 -3.57 -14.10 -14.44
N GLN A 266 -3.86 -13.05 -15.22
CA GLN A 266 -3.48 -12.95 -16.64
C GLN A 266 -2.01 -12.55 -16.82
N SER A 267 -1.54 -11.60 -16.03
CA SER A 267 -0.17 -11.09 -16.16
C SER A 267 0.34 -10.46 -14.87
N VAL A 268 1.66 -10.47 -14.75
CA VAL A 268 2.41 -9.84 -13.66
C VAL A 268 3.59 -9.10 -14.28
N HIS A 269 3.67 -7.80 -14.05
CA HIS A 269 4.69 -6.94 -14.62
C HIS A 269 5.48 -6.22 -13.52
N LEU A 270 6.79 -6.36 -13.55
CA LEU A 270 7.74 -5.57 -12.77
C LEU A 270 8.44 -4.62 -13.76
N VAL A 271 8.04 -3.36 -13.75
CA VAL A 271 8.43 -2.37 -14.76
C VAL A 271 9.80 -1.80 -14.42
N GLU A 272 10.75 -1.99 -15.32
CA GLU A 272 12.11 -1.45 -15.17
C GLU A 272 12.12 0.08 -15.17
N GLY A 273 13.02 0.66 -14.37
CA GLY A 273 13.13 2.11 -14.23
C GLY A 273 11.97 2.77 -13.48
N ALA A 274 11.18 1.99 -12.75
CA ALA A 274 10.18 2.48 -11.83
C ALA A 274 10.35 1.88 -10.44
N GLY A 275 10.09 2.70 -9.43
CA GLY A 275 9.89 2.31 -8.03
C GLY A 275 8.40 2.29 -7.68
N HIS A 276 8.08 2.87 -6.55
CA HIS A 276 6.71 2.85 -6.01
C HIS A 276 5.69 3.62 -6.87
N TRP A 277 6.13 4.66 -7.56
CA TRP A 277 5.23 5.54 -8.33
C TRP A 277 5.16 5.11 -9.80
N VAL A 278 4.99 3.81 -10.05
CA VAL A 278 5.13 3.18 -11.37
C VAL A 278 4.33 3.88 -12.48
N GLN A 279 3.11 4.36 -12.18
CA GLN A 279 2.25 5.08 -13.12
C GLN A 279 2.75 6.51 -13.44
N GLN A 280 3.67 7.04 -12.65
CA GLN A 280 4.28 8.35 -12.85
C GLN A 280 5.70 8.21 -13.41
N GLU A 281 6.51 7.33 -12.82
CA GLU A 281 7.90 7.08 -13.24
C GLU A 281 7.98 6.48 -14.64
N GLN A 282 7.06 5.56 -15.00
CA GLN A 282 6.97 4.89 -16.29
C GLN A 282 5.54 4.94 -16.84
N SER A 283 5.02 6.15 -17.01
CA SER A 283 3.61 6.39 -17.37
C SER A 283 3.21 5.77 -18.72
N VAL A 284 4.08 5.82 -19.72
CA VAL A 284 3.83 5.27 -21.06
C VAL A 284 3.71 3.76 -20.99
N GLU A 285 4.67 3.09 -20.35
CA GLU A 285 4.66 1.64 -20.22
C GLU A 285 3.51 1.15 -19.36
N THR A 286 3.24 1.80 -18.23
CA THR A 286 2.11 1.47 -17.36
C THR A 286 0.78 1.59 -18.11
N SER A 287 0.60 2.67 -18.87
CA SER A 287 -0.61 2.87 -19.69
C SER A 287 -0.74 1.81 -20.76
N ARG A 288 0.34 1.45 -21.46
CA ARG A 288 0.35 0.39 -22.48
C ARG A 288 -0.10 -0.94 -21.89
N LEU A 289 0.47 -1.36 -20.77
CA LEU A 289 0.13 -2.60 -20.08
C LEU A 289 -1.34 -2.64 -19.63
N LEU A 290 -1.84 -1.53 -19.09
CA LEU A 290 -3.25 -1.42 -18.68
C LEU A 290 -4.20 -1.50 -19.89
N LEU A 291 -3.88 -0.83 -21.01
CA LEU A 291 -4.69 -0.87 -22.22
C LEU A 291 -4.70 -2.27 -22.84
N GLU A 292 -3.55 -2.94 -22.93
CA GLU A 292 -3.48 -4.33 -23.42
C GLU A 292 -4.30 -5.29 -22.54
N PHE A 293 -4.28 -5.10 -21.22
CA PHE A 293 -5.13 -5.89 -20.34
C PHE A 293 -6.61 -5.64 -20.59
N LEU A 294 -7.02 -4.38 -20.74
CA LEU A 294 -8.42 -4.02 -21.01
C LEU A 294 -8.90 -4.54 -22.37
N ASP A 295 -8.07 -4.46 -23.41
CA ASP A 295 -8.38 -4.99 -24.73
C ASP A 295 -8.56 -6.51 -24.71
N GLY A 296 -7.81 -7.21 -23.86
CA GLY A 296 -7.92 -8.66 -23.66
C GLY A 296 -9.19 -9.11 -22.91
N LEU A 297 -9.98 -8.18 -22.35
CA LEU A 297 -11.24 -8.48 -21.66
C LEU A 297 -12.46 -8.58 -22.61
N SER A 298 -12.28 -8.25 -23.88
CA SER A 298 -13.34 -8.15 -24.90
C SER A 298 -13.79 -9.51 -25.42
#